data_d7641906b1de2b15f38f149c76ce2a47
#
_entry.id   d7641906b1de2b15f38f149c76ce2a47
#
_cell.length_a   1.000
_cell.length_b   1.000
_cell.length_c   1.000
_cell.angle_alpha   90.00
_cell.angle_beta   90.00
_cell.angle_gamma   90.00
#
_symmetry.space_group_name_H-M   'P 1'
#
loop_
_entity.id
_entity.type
_entity.pdbx_description
1 polymer ?
#
loop_
_entity_poly.entity_id
_entity_poly.type
_entity_poly.pdbx_seq_one_letter_code
_entity_poly.pdbx_strand_id
1 'polypeptide(L)'
;MIIVTGMDNTGKSTLVDKLAEEYNLTKVKSMGPEFTRDEKNLWIMDQIGRDQKFSHLLIFDRFLPFEEMVYGKVLRGENLYTLDDPYLQALKGCNPRIIYTRPLSQTIFNWDDRPQMPGVIHRGKDLLAAWDDLMWSLIANGWNVELYDYTVVGPLDEVTFPKRAITKNIQQ
;
A
#
# COMPACT_ATOMS: atom_id res chain seq x y z
N MET A 1 -8.53 8.15 -2.27
CA MET A 1 -7.33 7.73 -1.49
C MET A 1 -6.28 7.09 -2.38
N ILE A 2 -5.02 7.23 -1.99
CA ILE A 2 -3.88 6.54 -2.60
C ILE A 2 -3.28 5.61 -1.55
N ILE A 3 -3.00 4.37 -1.93
CA ILE A 3 -2.36 3.38 -1.07
C ILE A 3 -1.03 2.99 -1.72
N VAL A 4 0.10 3.30 -1.07
CA VAL A 4 1.42 2.87 -1.51
C VAL A 4 1.82 1.65 -0.69
N THR A 5 2.03 0.53 -1.34
CA THR A 5 2.27 -0.76 -0.67
C THR A 5 3.33 -1.59 -1.38
N GLY A 6 3.79 -2.64 -0.73
CA GLY A 6 4.85 -3.53 -1.23
C GLY A 6 5.81 -3.95 -0.13
N MET A 7 6.80 -4.76 -0.47
CA MET A 7 7.78 -5.29 0.46
C MET A 7 8.64 -4.17 1.09
N ASP A 8 9.28 -4.45 2.20
CA ASP A 8 10.25 -3.53 2.79
C ASP A 8 11.40 -3.22 1.82
N ASN A 9 12.00 -2.06 1.99
CA ASN A 9 13.12 -1.58 1.15
C ASN A 9 12.78 -1.35 -0.35
N THR A 10 11.50 -1.15 -0.69
CA THR A 10 11.05 -0.91 -2.09
C THR A 10 10.79 0.57 -2.42
N GLY A 11 11.23 1.51 -1.57
CA GLY A 11 11.10 2.95 -1.82
C GLY A 11 9.72 3.55 -1.51
N LYS A 12 8.84 2.84 -0.80
CA LYS A 12 7.48 3.29 -0.46
C LYS A 12 7.44 4.68 0.17
N SER A 13 8.14 4.86 1.29
CA SER A 13 8.08 6.11 2.05
C SER A 13 8.59 7.30 1.25
N THR A 14 9.64 7.10 0.44
CA THR A 14 10.15 8.14 -0.48
C THR A 14 9.09 8.54 -1.50
N LEU A 15 8.38 7.56 -2.08
CA LEU A 15 7.30 7.81 -3.02
C LEU A 15 6.11 8.53 -2.35
N VAL A 16 5.73 8.07 -1.14
CA VAL A 16 4.67 8.71 -0.35
C VAL A 16 4.98 10.17 -0.06
N ASP A 17 6.21 10.46 0.39
CA ASP A 17 6.63 11.83 0.70
C ASP A 17 6.54 12.72 -0.54
N LYS A 18 7.04 12.26 -1.67
CA LYS A 18 6.99 13.01 -2.92
C LYS A 18 5.55 13.25 -3.39
N LEU A 19 4.71 12.22 -3.42
CA LEU A 19 3.31 12.36 -3.83
C LEU A 19 2.52 13.26 -2.87
N ALA A 20 2.79 13.16 -1.56
CA ALA A 20 2.14 13.99 -0.57
C ALA A 20 2.47 15.47 -0.75
N GLU A 21 3.72 15.79 -1.06
CA GLU A 21 4.16 17.16 -1.34
C GLU A 21 3.58 17.67 -2.67
N GLU A 22 3.73 16.90 -3.76
CA GLU A 22 3.31 17.30 -5.10
C GLU A 22 1.80 17.55 -5.21
N TYR A 23 0.99 16.70 -4.55
CA TYR A 23 -0.48 16.75 -4.64
C TYR A 23 -1.15 17.27 -3.37
N ASN A 24 -0.38 17.79 -2.41
CA ASN A 24 -0.88 18.28 -1.12
C ASN A 24 -1.78 17.26 -0.40
N LEU A 25 -1.29 15.99 -0.29
CA LEU A 25 -2.04 14.91 0.32
C LEU A 25 -1.72 14.78 1.81
N THR A 26 -2.71 14.34 2.57
CA THR A 26 -2.55 14.02 3.99
C THR A 26 -1.99 12.61 4.15
N LYS A 27 -0.77 12.50 4.70
CA LYS A 27 -0.16 11.19 4.98
C LYS A 27 -0.85 10.50 6.16
N VAL A 28 -1.20 9.24 5.96
CA VAL A 28 -1.77 8.38 6.98
C VAL A 28 -0.79 7.25 7.29
N LYS A 29 -0.44 7.11 8.56
CA LYS A 29 0.39 6.01 9.04
C LYS A 29 -0.49 4.78 9.27
N SER A 30 -0.02 3.62 8.81
CA SER A 30 -0.67 2.34 9.10
C SER A 30 -0.58 1.98 10.59
N MET A 31 -1.53 1.21 11.07
CA MET A 31 -1.46 0.59 12.41
C MET A 31 -0.42 -0.54 12.41
N GLY A 32 0.10 -0.84 13.61
CA GLY A 32 1.00 -1.97 13.80
C GLY A 32 0.28 -3.32 13.96
N PRO A 33 1.04 -4.42 14.02
CA PRO A 33 0.49 -5.76 14.18
C PRO A 33 -0.11 -6.02 15.58
N GLU A 34 0.26 -5.20 16.57
CA GLU A 34 -0.11 -5.34 17.99
C GLU A 34 -1.60 -5.09 18.29
N PHE A 35 -2.32 -4.44 17.39
CA PHE A 35 -3.73 -4.16 17.56
C PHE A 35 -4.61 -5.38 17.26
N THR A 36 -5.71 -5.47 17.97
CA THR A 36 -6.72 -6.53 17.74
C THR A 36 -7.39 -6.39 16.37
N ARG A 37 -8.03 -7.46 15.89
CA ARG A 37 -8.77 -7.42 14.62
C ARG A 37 -9.89 -6.36 14.63
N ASP A 38 -10.60 -6.23 15.74
CA ASP A 38 -11.68 -5.26 15.85
C ASP A 38 -11.18 -3.82 15.80
N GLU A 39 -10.08 -3.51 16.47
CA GLU A 39 -9.42 -2.18 16.37
C GLU A 39 -8.95 -1.90 14.94
N LYS A 40 -8.37 -2.89 14.27
CA LYS A 40 -7.96 -2.79 12.86
C LYS A 40 -9.16 -2.54 11.93
N ASN A 41 -10.27 -3.23 12.15
CA ASN A 41 -11.51 -3.05 11.38
C ASN A 41 -12.09 -1.64 11.58
N LEU A 42 -12.17 -1.17 12.82
CA LEU A 42 -12.61 0.19 13.12
C LEU A 42 -11.73 1.24 12.47
N TRP A 43 -10.41 1.04 12.48
CA TRP A 43 -9.47 1.93 11.81
C TRP A 43 -9.71 1.99 10.30
N ILE A 44 -9.92 0.84 9.63
CA ILE A 44 -10.24 0.80 8.19
C ILE A 44 -11.47 1.65 7.89
N MET A 45 -12.55 1.46 8.65
CA MET A 45 -13.80 2.20 8.45
C MET A 45 -13.64 3.70 8.72
N ASP A 46 -12.85 4.07 9.74
CA ASP A 46 -12.52 5.47 10.00
C ASP A 46 -11.75 6.08 8.80
N GLN A 47 -10.76 5.39 8.25
CA GLN A 47 -10.01 5.90 7.11
C GLN A 47 -10.88 6.03 5.84
N ILE A 48 -11.80 5.10 5.59
CA ILE A 48 -12.78 5.21 4.51
C ILE A 48 -13.65 6.46 4.71
N GLY A 49 -14.19 6.64 5.90
CA GLY A 49 -15.01 7.82 6.22
C GLY A 49 -14.25 9.14 6.10
N ARG A 50 -13.00 9.15 6.55
CA ARG A 50 -12.12 10.34 6.41
C ARG A 50 -11.82 10.65 4.95
N ASP A 51 -11.50 9.64 4.13
CA ASP A 51 -11.21 9.85 2.72
C ASP A 51 -12.41 10.44 1.98
N GLN A 52 -13.61 9.95 2.24
CA GLN A 52 -14.84 10.49 1.68
C GLN A 52 -15.08 11.95 2.12
N LYS A 53 -14.86 12.25 3.41
CA LYS A 53 -15.02 13.59 3.97
C LYS A 53 -14.01 14.59 3.43
N PHE A 54 -12.76 14.18 3.19
CA PHE A 54 -11.67 15.04 2.74
C PHE A 54 -11.42 14.97 1.22
N SER A 55 -12.42 14.59 0.43
CA SER A 55 -12.35 14.62 -1.04
C SER A 55 -11.20 13.80 -1.61
N HIS A 56 -10.93 12.63 -1.02
CA HIS A 56 -9.92 11.68 -1.50
C HIS A 56 -8.47 12.20 -1.45
N LEU A 57 -8.15 13.02 -0.47
CA LEU A 57 -6.80 13.58 -0.27
C LEU A 57 -5.91 12.77 0.70
N LEU A 58 -6.26 11.52 1.00
CA LEU A 58 -5.44 10.67 1.86
C LEU A 58 -4.44 9.84 1.06
N ILE A 59 -3.20 9.77 1.55
CA ILE A 59 -2.16 8.85 1.07
C ILE A 59 -1.63 8.00 2.21
N PHE A 60 -1.59 6.69 1.99
CA PHE A 60 -1.16 5.70 2.97
C PHE A 60 0.25 5.20 2.65
N ASP A 61 1.17 5.34 3.62
CA ASP A 61 2.44 4.61 3.61
C ASP A 61 2.19 3.25 4.24
N ARG A 62 1.96 2.24 3.40
CA ARG A 62 1.45 0.91 3.74
C ARG A 62 -0.06 0.92 4.05
N PHE A 63 -0.68 -0.23 3.92
CA PHE A 63 -2.07 -0.41 4.29
C PHE A 63 -2.25 -1.72 5.05
N LEU A 64 -2.63 -1.60 6.30
CA LEU A 64 -2.68 -2.69 7.26
C LEU A 64 -3.29 -4.00 6.73
N PRO A 65 -4.48 -4.05 6.11
CA PRO A 65 -5.05 -5.29 5.62
C PRO A 65 -4.15 -6.03 4.63
N PHE A 66 -3.50 -5.30 3.71
CA PHE A 66 -2.58 -5.92 2.74
C PHE A 66 -1.31 -6.43 3.42
N GLU A 67 -0.78 -5.68 4.40
CA GLU A 67 0.34 -6.12 5.24
C GLU A 67 -0.02 -7.41 5.98
N GLU A 68 -1.20 -7.51 6.58
CA GLU A 68 -1.65 -8.71 7.30
C GLU A 68 -1.84 -9.91 6.37
N MET A 69 -2.37 -9.70 5.16
CA MET A 69 -2.51 -10.77 4.17
C MET A 69 -1.16 -11.34 3.71
N VAL A 70 -0.09 -10.55 3.73
CA VAL A 70 1.25 -10.99 3.32
C VAL A 70 2.09 -11.40 4.53
N TYR A 71 2.39 -10.46 5.43
CA TYR A 71 3.28 -10.72 6.57
C TYR A 71 2.63 -11.65 7.60
N GLY A 72 1.31 -11.52 7.82
CA GLY A 72 0.56 -12.44 8.66
C GLY A 72 0.69 -13.87 8.15
N LYS A 73 0.38 -14.09 6.88
CA LYS A 73 0.46 -15.40 6.24
C LYS A 73 1.90 -15.96 6.24
N VAL A 74 2.87 -15.17 5.80
CA VAL A 74 4.25 -15.66 5.58
C VAL A 74 5.02 -15.80 6.89
N LEU A 75 4.94 -14.82 7.80
CA LEU A 75 5.78 -14.80 9.01
C LEU A 75 5.10 -15.41 10.23
N ARG A 76 3.76 -15.33 10.33
CA ARG A 76 3.01 -15.79 11.51
C ARG A 76 2.12 -17.00 11.24
N GLY A 77 1.92 -17.38 9.98
CA GLY A 77 0.99 -18.46 9.61
C GLY A 77 -0.49 -18.08 9.78
N GLU A 78 -0.79 -16.80 9.91
CA GLU A 78 -2.13 -16.26 10.12
C GLU A 78 -2.64 -15.55 8.87
N ASN A 79 -3.94 -15.66 8.63
CA ASN A 79 -4.60 -14.93 7.55
C ASN A 79 -5.81 -14.18 8.13
N LEU A 80 -5.57 -12.96 8.63
CA LEU A 80 -6.59 -12.15 9.28
C LEU A 80 -7.61 -11.56 8.30
N TYR A 81 -7.22 -11.36 7.03
CA TYR A 81 -8.07 -10.77 6.01
C TYR A 81 -8.07 -11.60 4.74
N THR A 82 -9.21 -11.58 4.05
CA THR A 82 -9.38 -12.10 2.68
C THR A 82 -9.97 -11.02 1.79
N LEU A 83 -9.87 -11.16 0.48
CA LEU A 83 -10.45 -10.15 -0.43
C LEU A 83 -11.97 -10.03 -0.32
N ASP A 84 -12.64 -11.08 0.18
CA ASP A 84 -14.10 -11.08 0.40
C ASP A 84 -14.51 -10.48 1.75
N ASP A 85 -13.53 -10.06 2.57
CA ASP A 85 -13.83 -9.42 3.85
C ASP A 85 -14.67 -8.15 3.64
N PRO A 86 -15.77 -7.95 4.40
CA PRO A 86 -16.67 -6.81 4.23
C PRO A 86 -15.98 -5.46 4.28
N TYR A 87 -14.94 -5.33 5.11
CA TYR A 87 -14.18 -4.07 5.23
C TYR A 87 -13.34 -3.81 3.97
N LEU A 88 -12.78 -4.86 3.36
CA LEU A 88 -12.06 -4.73 2.09
C LEU A 88 -13.02 -4.49 0.92
N GLN A 89 -14.21 -5.06 0.94
CA GLN A 89 -15.25 -4.75 -0.05
C GLN A 89 -15.73 -3.29 0.07
N ALA A 90 -15.89 -2.78 1.28
CA ALA A 90 -16.20 -1.36 1.50
C ALA A 90 -15.08 -0.44 0.97
N LEU A 91 -13.81 -0.79 1.23
CA LEU A 91 -12.66 -0.08 0.69
C LEU A 91 -12.63 -0.11 -0.85
N LYS A 92 -12.88 -1.28 -1.44
CA LYS A 92 -12.97 -1.43 -2.90
C LYS A 92 -14.04 -0.50 -3.50
N GLY A 93 -15.16 -0.33 -2.83
CA GLY A 93 -16.23 0.60 -3.20
C GLY A 93 -15.76 2.07 -3.31
N CYS A 94 -14.70 2.45 -2.59
CA CYS A 94 -14.06 3.77 -2.68
C CYS A 94 -13.11 3.91 -3.88
N ASN A 95 -12.89 2.85 -4.63
CA ASN A 95 -11.99 2.80 -5.78
C ASN A 95 -10.58 3.39 -5.48
N PRO A 96 -9.87 2.90 -4.44
CA PRO A 96 -8.55 3.42 -4.10
C PRO A 96 -7.56 3.19 -5.24
N ARG A 97 -6.67 4.15 -5.45
CA ARG A 97 -5.50 3.95 -6.31
C ARG A 97 -4.43 3.24 -5.50
N ILE A 98 -4.09 2.02 -5.87
CA ILE A 98 -3.07 1.21 -5.21
C ILE A 98 -1.79 1.28 -6.03
N ILE A 99 -0.70 1.75 -5.43
CA ILE A 99 0.62 1.80 -6.06
C ILE A 99 1.48 0.72 -5.43
N TYR A 100 1.74 -0.33 -6.19
CA TYR A 100 2.60 -1.43 -5.79
C TYR A 100 4.05 -1.11 -6.12
N THR A 101 4.86 -0.86 -5.09
CA THR A 101 6.29 -0.62 -5.26
C THR A 101 7.02 -1.95 -5.42
N ARG A 102 7.47 -2.25 -6.63
CA ARG A 102 8.04 -3.54 -7.02
C ARG A 102 9.28 -3.35 -7.91
N PRO A 103 10.42 -2.96 -7.35
CA PRO A 103 11.66 -2.88 -8.13
C PRO A 103 12.06 -4.27 -8.63
N LEU A 104 12.46 -4.35 -9.90
CA LEU A 104 12.96 -5.57 -10.53
C LEU A 104 14.35 -5.95 -10.02
N SER A 105 15.09 -4.98 -9.47
CA SER A 105 16.42 -5.19 -8.91
C SER A 105 16.37 -6.05 -7.64
N GLN A 106 17.39 -6.92 -7.47
CA GLN A 106 17.58 -7.68 -6.23
C GLN A 106 18.12 -6.82 -5.07
N THR A 107 18.39 -5.55 -5.28
CA THR A 107 18.85 -4.61 -4.24
C THR A 107 17.88 -4.47 -3.08
N ILE A 108 16.61 -4.81 -3.29
CA ILE A 108 15.60 -4.87 -2.21
C ILE A 108 15.95 -5.86 -1.09
N PHE A 109 16.83 -6.84 -1.35
CA PHE A 109 17.30 -7.82 -0.36
C PHE A 109 18.58 -7.37 0.36
N ASN A 110 19.08 -6.16 0.11
CA ASN A 110 20.19 -5.57 0.85
C ASN A 110 19.64 -4.91 2.12
N TRP A 111 19.73 -5.63 3.23
CA TRP A 111 19.16 -5.21 4.52
C TRP A 111 20.19 -4.53 5.45
N ASP A 112 21.37 -4.21 4.95
CA ASP A 112 22.60 -4.02 5.71
C ASP A 112 22.56 -2.97 6.82
N ASP A 113 21.62 -2.03 6.80
CA ASP A 113 21.63 -0.90 7.74
C ASP A 113 20.30 -0.63 8.46
N ARG A 114 19.31 -1.51 8.37
CA ARG A 114 17.99 -1.23 8.95
C ARG A 114 17.45 -2.43 9.73
N PRO A 115 17.05 -2.24 11.01
CA PRO A 115 16.37 -3.29 11.74
C PRO A 115 15.08 -3.68 11.03
N GLN A 116 14.93 -4.98 10.77
CA GLN A 116 13.74 -5.55 10.14
C GLN A 116 12.93 -6.32 11.17
N MET A 117 11.64 -6.54 10.89
CA MET A 117 10.84 -7.46 11.69
C MET A 117 11.47 -8.86 11.68
N PRO A 118 11.36 -9.63 12.79
CA PRO A 118 11.83 -11.00 12.83
C PRO A 118 11.32 -11.83 11.64
N GLY A 119 12.23 -12.53 10.97
CA GLY A 119 11.92 -13.41 9.85
C GLY A 119 11.92 -12.74 8.46
N VAL A 120 11.83 -11.42 8.34
CA VAL A 120 11.80 -10.72 7.03
C VAL A 120 13.04 -11.03 6.21
N ILE A 121 14.22 -10.94 6.79
CA ILE A 121 15.49 -11.20 6.09
C ILE A 121 15.54 -12.64 5.54
N HIS A 122 15.13 -13.62 6.35
CA HIS A 122 15.18 -15.03 5.98
C HIS A 122 14.06 -15.44 4.99
N ARG A 123 12.94 -14.74 5.01
CA ARG A 123 11.75 -15.04 4.21
C ARG A 123 11.52 -14.01 3.09
N GLY A 124 12.51 -13.19 2.76
CA GLY A 124 12.36 -12.09 1.81
C GLY A 124 11.83 -12.52 0.44
N LYS A 125 12.28 -13.64 -0.11
CA LYS A 125 11.78 -14.20 -1.37
C LYS A 125 10.33 -14.66 -1.27
N ASP A 126 9.96 -15.30 -0.17
CA ASP A 126 8.58 -15.75 0.07
C ASP A 126 7.64 -14.55 0.25
N LEU A 127 8.11 -13.51 0.95
CA LEU A 127 7.36 -12.26 1.11
C LEU A 127 7.14 -11.58 -0.23
N LEU A 128 8.17 -11.51 -1.08
CA LEU A 128 8.05 -10.91 -2.39
C LEU A 128 7.05 -11.67 -3.27
N ALA A 129 7.15 -13.00 -3.29
CA ALA A 129 6.19 -13.85 -4.01
C ALA A 129 4.77 -13.65 -3.49
N ALA A 130 4.57 -13.58 -2.18
CA ALA A 130 3.26 -13.36 -1.59
C ALA A 130 2.69 -11.96 -1.89
N TRP A 131 3.55 -10.93 -1.99
CA TRP A 131 3.14 -9.61 -2.46
C TRP A 131 2.72 -9.63 -3.94
N ASP A 132 3.50 -10.27 -4.81
CA ASP A 132 3.16 -10.42 -6.21
C ASP A 132 1.81 -11.15 -6.37
N ASP A 133 1.60 -12.26 -5.66
CA ASP A 133 0.34 -13.04 -5.68
C ASP A 133 -0.85 -12.20 -5.20
N LEU A 134 -0.68 -11.41 -4.15
CA LEU A 134 -1.74 -10.53 -3.65
C LEU A 134 -2.09 -9.46 -4.70
N MET A 135 -1.11 -8.79 -5.29
CA MET A 135 -1.35 -7.75 -6.28
C MET A 135 -2.04 -8.31 -7.52
N TRP A 136 -1.61 -9.47 -8.03
CA TRP A 136 -2.30 -10.16 -9.12
C TRP A 136 -3.74 -10.52 -8.77
N SER A 137 -3.98 -10.96 -7.53
CA SER A 137 -5.34 -11.26 -7.04
C SER A 137 -6.19 -10.00 -6.98
N LEU A 138 -5.65 -8.87 -6.54
CA LEU A 138 -6.35 -7.58 -6.54
C LEU A 138 -6.72 -7.15 -7.97
N ILE A 139 -5.79 -7.22 -8.92
CA ILE A 139 -6.04 -6.89 -10.34
C ILE A 139 -7.14 -7.79 -10.90
N ALA A 140 -7.04 -9.10 -10.69
CA ALA A 140 -8.04 -10.07 -11.16
C ALA A 140 -9.44 -9.81 -10.59
N ASN A 141 -9.51 -9.23 -9.38
CA ASN A 141 -10.75 -8.82 -8.73
C ASN A 141 -11.17 -7.38 -9.05
N GLY A 142 -10.55 -6.72 -10.03
CA GLY A 142 -10.95 -5.40 -10.52
C GLY A 142 -10.57 -4.24 -9.61
N TRP A 143 -9.51 -4.35 -8.80
CA TRP A 143 -8.94 -3.23 -8.08
C TRP A 143 -8.03 -2.41 -8.99
N ASN A 144 -7.93 -1.12 -8.70
CA ASN A 144 -7.06 -0.20 -9.44
C ASN A 144 -5.62 -0.28 -8.90
N VAL A 145 -4.81 -1.15 -9.49
CA VAL A 145 -3.41 -1.39 -9.09
C VAL A 145 -2.47 -0.92 -10.18
N GLU A 146 -1.46 -0.15 -9.79
CA GLU A 146 -0.37 0.32 -10.65
C GLU A 146 0.96 -0.20 -10.13
N LEU A 147 1.82 -0.64 -11.03
CA LEU A 147 3.18 -1.06 -10.71
C LEU A 147 4.12 0.16 -10.73
N TYR A 148 4.94 0.30 -9.69
CA TYR A 148 5.98 1.31 -9.61
C TYR A 148 7.34 0.67 -9.35
N ASP A 149 8.29 0.92 -10.26
CA ASP A 149 9.67 0.48 -10.14
C ASP A 149 10.61 1.69 -10.28
N TYR A 150 11.15 2.15 -9.16
CA TYR A 150 12.08 3.29 -9.14
C TYR A 150 13.44 2.99 -9.80
N THR A 151 13.72 1.72 -10.11
CA THR A 151 14.99 1.33 -10.76
C THR A 151 14.92 1.41 -12.29
N VAL A 152 13.71 1.43 -12.84
CA VAL A 152 13.44 1.48 -14.29
C VAL A 152 12.97 2.88 -14.72
N VAL A 153 12.12 3.47 -13.92
CA VAL A 153 11.69 4.86 -14.11
C VAL A 153 12.78 5.71 -13.47
N GLY A 154 13.48 6.50 -14.25
CA GLY A 154 14.55 7.40 -13.80
C GLY A 154 14.17 8.22 -12.56
N PRO A 155 14.95 9.20 -12.15
CA PRO A 155 14.61 10.01 -10.96
C PRO A 155 13.16 10.46 -11.07
N LEU A 156 12.45 10.41 -9.98
CA LEU A 156 10.98 10.60 -9.79
C LEU A 156 10.33 11.75 -10.61
N ASP A 157 11.12 12.57 -11.30
CA ASP A 157 10.69 13.70 -12.12
C ASP A 157 9.94 13.28 -13.40
N GLU A 158 10.03 12.00 -13.81
CA GLU A 158 9.40 11.47 -15.01
C GLU A 158 8.18 10.59 -14.79
N VAL A 159 7.77 10.36 -13.54
CA VAL A 159 6.49 9.68 -13.27
C VAL A 159 5.34 10.63 -13.61
N THR A 160 4.98 10.68 -14.87
CA THR A 160 3.76 11.37 -15.32
C THR A 160 2.55 10.58 -14.84
N PHE A 161 2.18 10.80 -13.57
CA PHE A 161 0.84 10.44 -13.15
C PHE A 161 -0.16 11.19 -14.03
N PRO A 162 -1.17 10.52 -14.58
CA PRO A 162 -2.14 11.22 -15.39
C PRO A 162 -2.80 12.30 -14.54
N LYS A 163 -2.50 13.56 -14.83
CA LYS A 163 -3.03 14.78 -14.18
C LYS A 163 -4.57 14.84 -14.14
N ARG A 164 -5.26 13.89 -14.77
CA ARG A 164 -6.71 13.91 -14.99
C ARG A 164 -7.58 13.45 -13.82
N ALA A 165 -7.02 12.78 -12.81
CA ALA A 165 -7.86 12.24 -11.73
C ALA A 165 -8.07 13.22 -10.56
N ILE A 166 -7.20 14.20 -10.36
CA ILE A 166 -7.22 15.07 -9.16
C ILE A 166 -7.94 16.41 -9.43
N THR A 167 -8.04 16.86 -10.69
CA THR A 167 -8.53 18.20 -11.02
C THR A 167 -10.06 18.33 -11.16
N LYS A 168 -10.83 17.27 -11.03
CA LYS A 168 -12.29 17.35 -11.27
C LYS A 168 -13.17 17.61 -10.05
N ASN A 169 -12.64 17.59 -8.85
CA ASN A 169 -13.46 17.74 -7.63
C ASN A 169 -13.12 18.95 -6.74
N ILE A 170 -12.36 19.95 -7.25
CA ILE A 170 -12.06 21.18 -6.47
C ILE A 170 -12.97 22.36 -6.85
N GLN A 171 -13.88 22.18 -7.82
CA GLN A 171 -14.88 23.19 -8.15
C GLN A 171 -16.29 22.61 -8.04
N GLN A 172 -16.81 22.51 -6.84
CA GLN A 172 -18.22 22.69 -6.52
C GLN A 172 -18.37 23.04 -5.04
#